data_5036b1ef31da9ffad589e57b1fb729e6
#
_entry.id   5036b1ef31da9ffad589e57b1fb729e6
#
_cell.length_a   1.000
_cell.length_b   1.000
_cell.length_c   1.000
_cell.angle_alpha   90.00
_cell.angle_beta   90.00
_cell.angle_gamma   90.00
#
_symmetry.space_group_name_H-M   'P 1'
#
loop_
_entity.id
_entity.type
_entity.pdbx_description
1 polymer ?
#
loop_
_entity_poly.entity_id
_entity_poly.type
_entity_poly.pdbx_seq_one_letter_code
_entity_poly.pdbx_strand_id
1 'polypeptide(L)'
;MPTIRHPFFEVTLVGDRAVKHVRKFLGQRLRALRKQRLLSQERLGHRAGLSGKFIGEVERGEKSISIDSLYRVSVALEVPLRDLTDVRADKEKAVPSEEAEKIFALVAGRRRPEDIRKAYDVLRAMFGKAS
;
A
#
# COMPACT_ATOMS: atom_id res chain seq x y z
N MET A 1 11.67 -17.63 -12.24
CA MET A 1 11.74 -16.38 -13.02
C MET A 1 13.16 -16.12 -13.44
N PRO A 2 13.40 -15.69 -14.67
CA PRO A 2 14.74 -15.36 -15.09
C PRO A 2 15.32 -14.23 -14.26
N THR A 3 16.57 -14.37 -13.85
CA THR A 3 17.31 -13.36 -13.09
C THR A 3 18.35 -12.73 -14.01
N ILE A 4 18.38 -11.42 -14.05
CA ILE A 4 19.39 -10.64 -14.78
C ILE A 4 20.45 -10.20 -13.76
N ARG A 5 21.69 -10.61 -13.97
CA ARG A 5 22.80 -10.16 -13.14
C ARG A 5 23.39 -8.87 -13.68
N HIS A 6 23.46 -7.88 -12.80
CA HIS A 6 24.15 -6.63 -13.05
C HIS A 6 25.38 -6.54 -12.14
N PRO A 7 26.47 -5.83 -12.52
CA PRO A 7 27.66 -5.72 -11.66
C PRO A 7 27.40 -5.25 -10.23
N PHE A 8 26.32 -4.50 -9.99
CA PHE A 8 26.01 -3.93 -8.69
C PHE A 8 24.78 -4.55 -7.99
N PHE A 9 23.95 -5.32 -8.72
CA PHE A 9 22.74 -5.93 -8.15
C PHE A 9 22.20 -7.04 -9.05
N GLU A 10 21.42 -7.93 -8.46
CA GLU A 10 20.61 -8.91 -9.18
C GLU A 10 19.18 -8.38 -9.35
N VAL A 11 18.65 -8.49 -10.55
CA VAL A 11 17.27 -8.12 -10.85
C VAL A 11 16.49 -9.34 -11.28
N THR A 12 15.44 -9.65 -10.57
CA THR A 12 14.49 -10.68 -10.97
C THR A 12 13.40 -10.05 -11.84
N LEU A 13 13.20 -10.59 -13.04
CA LEU A 13 12.16 -10.13 -13.93
C LEU A 13 10.78 -10.40 -13.32
N VAL A 14 9.91 -9.39 -13.39
CA VAL A 14 8.54 -9.49 -12.89
C VAL A 14 7.71 -10.36 -13.84
N GLY A 15 7.11 -11.42 -13.31
CA GLY A 15 6.24 -12.30 -14.09
C GLY A 15 4.76 -11.95 -13.95
N ASP A 16 3.93 -12.62 -14.76
CA ASP A 16 2.47 -12.40 -14.81
C ASP A 16 1.78 -12.55 -13.46
N ARG A 17 2.26 -13.46 -12.63
CA ARG A 17 1.72 -13.66 -11.27
C ARG A 17 1.86 -12.40 -10.42
N ALA A 18 3.01 -11.73 -10.48
CA ALA A 18 3.25 -10.50 -9.74
C ALA A 18 2.37 -9.36 -10.27
N VAL A 19 2.19 -9.27 -11.58
CA VAL A 19 1.30 -8.27 -12.19
C VAL A 19 -0.15 -8.50 -11.80
N LYS A 20 -0.62 -9.74 -11.79
CA LYS A 20 -1.97 -10.09 -11.32
C LYS A 20 -2.16 -9.75 -9.84
N HIS A 21 -1.13 -9.97 -9.04
CA HIS A 21 -1.15 -9.61 -7.62
C HIS A 21 -1.33 -8.09 -7.44
N VAL A 22 -0.60 -7.28 -8.20
CA VAL A 22 -0.72 -5.82 -8.16
C VAL A 22 -2.13 -5.37 -8.52
N ARG A 23 -2.69 -5.90 -9.61
CA ARG A 23 -4.07 -5.57 -10.02
C ARG A 23 -5.10 -5.93 -8.96
N LYS A 24 -4.97 -7.11 -8.38
CA LYS A 24 -5.87 -7.57 -7.32
C LYS A 24 -5.78 -6.69 -6.07
N PHE A 25 -4.56 -6.39 -5.64
CA PHE A 25 -4.33 -5.55 -4.48
C PHE A 25 -4.88 -4.13 -4.68
N LEU A 26 -4.56 -3.52 -5.83
CA LEU A 26 -5.06 -2.21 -6.19
C LEU A 26 -6.59 -2.18 -6.20
N GLY A 27 -7.20 -3.19 -6.80
CA GLY A 27 -8.65 -3.30 -6.88
C GLY A 27 -9.31 -3.40 -5.51
N GLN A 28 -8.76 -4.19 -4.60
CA GLN A 28 -9.25 -4.31 -3.23
C GLN A 28 -9.11 -2.98 -2.47
N ARG A 29 -8.00 -2.30 -2.66
CA ARG A 29 -7.73 -1.00 -2.04
C ARG A 29 -8.71 0.06 -2.53
N LEU A 30 -8.91 0.11 -3.85
CA LEU A 30 -9.89 1.01 -4.47
C LEU A 30 -11.30 0.78 -3.91
N ARG A 31 -11.71 -0.47 -3.85
CA ARG A 31 -13.02 -0.84 -3.31
C ARG A 31 -13.19 -0.41 -1.86
N ALA A 32 -12.17 -0.63 -1.02
CA ALA A 32 -12.21 -0.24 0.39
C ALA A 32 -12.34 1.28 0.54
N LEU A 33 -11.57 2.06 -0.19
CA LEU A 33 -11.63 3.52 -0.15
C LEU A 33 -12.96 4.04 -0.68
N ARG A 34 -13.47 3.45 -1.77
CA ARG A 34 -14.79 3.81 -2.31
C ARG A 34 -15.90 3.60 -1.29
N LYS A 35 -15.92 2.46 -0.62
CA LYS A 35 -16.92 2.15 0.41
C LYS A 35 -16.81 3.07 1.62
N GLN A 36 -15.62 3.42 2.04
CA GLN A 36 -15.43 4.41 3.10
C GLN A 36 -16.03 5.78 2.75
N ARG A 37 -16.05 6.12 1.47
CA ARG A 37 -16.67 7.37 0.97
C ARG A 37 -18.16 7.22 0.66
N LEU A 38 -18.74 6.05 0.92
CA LEU A 38 -20.15 5.77 0.66
C LEU A 38 -20.56 5.97 -0.81
N LEU A 39 -19.64 5.68 -1.73
CA LEU A 39 -19.87 5.83 -3.15
C LEU A 39 -20.21 4.49 -3.80
N SER A 40 -21.16 4.48 -4.72
CA SER A 40 -21.38 3.37 -5.65
C SER A 40 -20.28 3.35 -6.73
N GLN A 41 -20.13 2.24 -7.42
CA GLN A 41 -19.22 2.15 -8.57
C GLN A 41 -19.58 3.19 -9.65
N GLU A 42 -20.86 3.39 -9.92
CA GLU A 42 -21.33 4.38 -10.88
C GLU A 42 -21.00 5.81 -10.45
N ARG A 43 -21.20 6.13 -9.20
CA ARG A 43 -20.92 7.48 -8.70
C ARG A 43 -19.44 7.79 -8.70
N LEU A 44 -18.61 6.84 -8.31
CA LEU A 44 -17.17 7.02 -8.40
C LEU A 44 -16.74 7.17 -9.87
N GLY A 45 -17.23 6.31 -10.74
CA GLY A 45 -16.96 6.39 -12.17
C GLY A 45 -17.35 7.74 -12.74
N HIS A 46 -18.55 8.21 -12.42
CA HIS A 46 -19.03 9.52 -12.88
C HIS A 46 -18.08 10.66 -12.45
N ARG A 47 -17.66 10.67 -11.19
CA ARG A 47 -16.72 11.68 -10.68
C ARG A 47 -15.33 11.62 -11.33
N ALA A 48 -14.90 10.41 -11.70
CA ALA A 48 -13.59 10.18 -12.31
C ALA A 48 -13.60 10.18 -13.84
N GLY A 49 -14.77 10.36 -14.47
CA GLY A 49 -14.91 10.28 -15.91
C GLY A 49 -14.74 8.85 -16.45
N LEU A 50 -15.16 7.85 -15.69
CA LEU A 50 -15.08 6.42 -16.02
C LEU A 50 -16.44 5.77 -15.88
N SER A 51 -16.65 4.62 -16.52
CA SER A 51 -17.89 3.86 -16.32
C SER A 51 -17.87 3.10 -14.99
N GLY A 52 -19.03 2.92 -14.39
CA GLY A 52 -19.18 2.07 -13.20
C GLY A 52 -18.76 0.63 -13.46
N LYS A 53 -19.03 0.12 -14.66
CA LYS A 53 -18.58 -1.21 -15.11
C LYS A 53 -17.07 -1.33 -15.06
N PHE A 54 -16.34 -0.33 -15.57
CA PHE A 54 -14.89 -0.30 -15.56
C PHE A 54 -14.34 -0.26 -14.13
N ILE A 55 -14.93 0.56 -13.26
CA ILE A 55 -14.58 0.59 -11.83
C ILE A 55 -14.71 -0.81 -11.23
N GLY A 56 -15.82 -1.51 -11.50
CA GLY A 56 -16.04 -2.88 -11.01
C GLY A 56 -15.01 -3.87 -11.54
N GLU A 57 -14.63 -3.78 -12.80
CA GLU A 57 -13.61 -4.64 -13.40
C GLU A 57 -12.22 -4.40 -12.77
N VAL A 58 -11.86 -3.14 -12.50
CA VAL A 58 -10.62 -2.79 -11.81
C VAL A 58 -10.65 -3.30 -10.37
N GLU A 59 -11.74 -3.13 -9.65
CA GLU A 59 -11.89 -3.61 -8.28
C GLU A 59 -11.72 -5.13 -8.16
N ARG A 60 -12.15 -5.89 -9.17
CA ARG A 60 -11.97 -7.34 -9.22
C ARG A 60 -10.61 -7.79 -9.74
N GLY A 61 -9.74 -6.85 -10.11
CA GLY A 61 -8.42 -7.15 -10.65
C GLY A 61 -8.43 -7.68 -12.08
N GLU A 62 -9.56 -7.54 -12.79
CA GLU A 62 -9.73 -8.04 -14.16
C GLU A 62 -9.12 -7.12 -15.21
N LYS A 63 -9.06 -5.83 -14.92
CA LYS A 63 -8.56 -4.81 -15.85
C LYS A 63 -7.46 -3.99 -15.20
N SER A 64 -6.50 -3.60 -16.03
CA SER A 64 -5.53 -2.60 -15.67
C SER A 64 -6.14 -1.20 -15.79
N ILE A 65 -5.69 -0.29 -14.95
CA ILE A 65 -6.08 1.11 -15.02
C ILE A 65 -4.85 1.95 -15.37
N SER A 66 -5.00 2.90 -16.27
CA SER A 66 -3.92 3.83 -16.59
C SER A 66 -3.60 4.73 -15.41
N ILE A 67 -2.38 5.22 -15.34
CA ILE A 67 -1.98 6.16 -14.28
C ILE A 67 -2.83 7.44 -14.31
N ASP A 68 -3.20 7.90 -15.47
CA ASP A 68 -4.06 9.09 -15.63
C ASP A 68 -5.44 8.85 -15.03
N SER A 69 -6.05 7.70 -15.34
CA SER A 69 -7.35 7.33 -14.78
C SER A 69 -7.26 7.08 -13.28
N LEU A 70 -6.18 6.47 -12.82
CA LEU A 70 -5.96 6.23 -11.39
C LEU A 70 -5.84 7.55 -10.62
N TYR A 71 -5.16 8.53 -11.18
CA TYR A 71 -5.08 9.86 -10.60
C TYR A 71 -6.47 10.51 -10.49
N ARG A 72 -7.28 10.44 -11.56
CA ARG A 72 -8.66 10.96 -11.52
C ARG A 72 -9.51 10.27 -10.44
N VAL A 73 -9.32 8.97 -10.26
CA VAL A 73 -9.98 8.22 -9.17
C VAL A 73 -9.51 8.71 -7.80
N SER A 74 -8.21 8.94 -7.62
CA SER A 74 -7.68 9.45 -6.36
C SER A 74 -8.26 10.81 -6.00
N VAL A 75 -8.38 11.70 -6.97
CA VAL A 75 -9.02 13.02 -6.78
C VAL A 75 -10.51 12.85 -6.41
N ALA A 76 -11.22 11.97 -7.10
CA ALA A 76 -12.63 11.70 -6.82
C ALA A 76 -12.86 11.10 -5.42
N LEU A 77 -11.90 10.34 -4.92
CA LEU A 77 -11.92 9.77 -3.57
C LEU A 77 -11.35 10.72 -2.51
N GLU A 78 -10.77 11.84 -2.91
CA GLU A 78 -10.10 12.79 -2.02
C GLU A 78 -8.97 12.15 -1.21
N VAL A 79 -8.20 11.29 -1.87
CA VAL A 79 -7.01 10.65 -1.28
C VAL A 79 -5.80 10.91 -2.16
N PRO A 80 -4.58 10.94 -1.60
CA PRO A 80 -3.38 11.02 -2.42
C PRO A 80 -3.20 9.72 -3.21
N LEU A 81 -2.60 9.82 -4.39
CA LEU A 81 -2.37 8.67 -5.27
C LEU A 81 -1.61 7.54 -4.56
N ARG A 82 -0.69 7.87 -3.68
CA ARG A 82 0.06 6.86 -2.88
C ARG A 82 -0.84 5.93 -2.08
N ASP A 83 -2.00 6.40 -1.62
CA ASP A 83 -2.93 5.56 -0.86
C ASP A 83 -3.54 4.44 -1.70
N LEU A 84 -3.63 4.65 -3.02
CA LEU A 84 -4.07 3.63 -3.96
C LEU A 84 -2.94 2.71 -4.41
N THR A 85 -1.71 3.21 -4.44
CA THR A 85 -0.55 2.54 -5.06
C THR A 85 0.45 1.97 -4.06
N ASP A 86 0.16 2.01 -2.77
CA ASP A 86 1.01 1.39 -1.75
C ASP A 86 0.90 -0.14 -1.81
N VAL A 87 1.36 -0.68 -2.92
CA VAL A 87 1.39 -2.12 -3.18
C VAL A 87 2.75 -2.67 -2.77
N ARG A 88 2.72 -3.62 -1.85
CA ARG A 88 3.94 -4.28 -1.39
C ARG A 88 3.97 -5.72 -1.86
N ALA A 89 5.17 -6.23 -2.13
CA ALA A 89 5.35 -7.64 -2.38
C ALA A 89 4.89 -8.46 -1.17
N ASP A 90 4.36 -9.66 -1.41
CA ASP A 90 3.84 -10.52 -0.32
C ASP A 90 4.86 -10.79 0.79
N LYS A 91 6.14 -10.81 0.44
CA LYS A 91 7.24 -10.98 1.40
C LYS A 91 7.50 -9.76 2.29
N GLU A 92 7.01 -8.59 1.88
CA GLU A 92 7.17 -7.34 2.61
C GLU A 92 5.96 -6.99 3.48
N LYS A 93 4.92 -7.81 3.42
CA LYS A 93 3.84 -7.76 4.41
C LYS A 93 4.35 -8.36 5.73
N ALA A 94 5.33 -7.72 6.32
CA ALA A 94 5.50 -7.84 7.74
C ALA A 94 4.25 -7.20 8.36
N VAL A 95 3.23 -8.02 8.55
CA VAL A 95 2.10 -7.60 9.40
C VAL A 95 2.73 -7.28 10.75
N PRO A 96 2.58 -6.06 11.26
CA PRO A 96 3.03 -5.80 12.61
C PRO A 96 2.35 -6.84 13.49
N SER A 97 3.13 -7.63 14.19
CA SER A 97 2.57 -8.53 15.18
C SER A 97 1.81 -7.69 16.20
N GLU A 98 0.84 -8.28 16.87
CA GLU A 98 0.12 -7.62 17.96
C GLU A 98 1.11 -7.01 18.97
N GLU A 99 2.24 -7.68 19.19
CA GLU A 99 3.31 -7.21 20.05
C GLU A 99 3.99 -5.94 19.51
N ALA A 100 4.21 -5.84 18.19
CA ALA A 100 4.79 -4.64 17.58
C ALA A 100 3.85 -3.44 17.71
N GLU A 101 2.55 -3.65 17.57
CA GLU A 101 1.54 -2.60 17.80
C GLU A 101 1.53 -2.15 19.26
N LYS A 102 1.65 -3.08 20.19
CA LYS A 102 1.75 -2.77 21.62
C LYS A 102 2.99 -1.96 21.94
N ILE A 103 4.13 -2.33 21.37
CA ILE A 103 5.40 -1.59 21.51
C ILE A 103 5.24 -0.17 20.94
N PHE A 104 4.67 -0.05 19.75
CA PHE A 104 4.42 1.24 19.12
C PHE A 104 3.51 2.12 19.98
N ALA A 105 2.44 1.57 20.52
CA ALA A 105 1.51 2.28 21.40
C ALA A 105 2.18 2.76 22.68
N LEU A 106 3.08 1.98 23.26
CA LEU A 106 3.86 2.38 24.43
C LEU A 106 4.78 3.59 24.13
N VAL A 107 5.38 3.61 22.94
CA VAL A 107 6.32 4.67 22.55
C VAL A 107 5.57 5.91 22.06
N ALA A 108 4.50 5.73 21.29
CA ALA A 108 3.72 6.82 20.69
C ALA A 108 2.71 7.46 21.64
N GLY A 109 2.49 6.88 22.83
CA GLY A 109 1.62 7.46 23.85
C GLY A 109 2.15 8.79 24.39
N ARG A 110 1.43 9.37 25.36
CA ARG A 110 1.83 10.62 26.02
C ARG A 110 3.08 10.43 26.87
N ARG A 111 4.22 10.31 26.19
CA ARG A 111 5.53 10.14 26.84
C ARG A 111 6.34 11.43 26.75
N ARG A 112 7.15 11.66 27.77
CA ARG A 112 8.10 12.78 27.75
C ARG A 112 9.19 12.48 26.71
N PRO A 113 9.79 13.52 26.07
CA PRO A 113 10.86 13.31 25.10
C PRO A 113 12.03 12.46 25.62
N GLU A 114 12.37 12.59 26.89
CA GLU A 114 13.42 11.79 27.52
C GLU A 114 13.06 10.30 27.60
N ASP A 115 11.78 9.97 27.81
CA ASP A 115 11.32 8.58 27.85
C ASP A 115 11.38 7.94 26.45
N ILE A 116 11.04 8.70 25.43
CA ILE A 116 11.14 8.25 24.03
C ILE A 116 12.61 8.01 23.67
N ARG A 117 13.50 8.89 24.08
CA ARG A 117 14.94 8.74 23.84
C ARG A 117 15.48 7.48 24.52
N LYS A 118 15.10 7.24 25.77
CA LYS A 118 15.50 6.02 26.51
C LYS A 118 15.00 4.76 25.79
N ALA A 119 13.74 4.75 25.36
CA ALA A 119 13.18 3.63 24.60
C ALA A 119 13.97 3.39 23.30
N TYR A 120 14.30 4.45 22.57
CA TYR A 120 15.13 4.37 21.37
C TYR A 120 16.51 3.77 21.67
N ASP A 121 17.18 4.24 22.72
CA ASP A 121 18.51 3.77 23.10
C ASP A 121 18.49 2.29 23.48
N VAL A 122 17.47 1.85 24.22
CA VAL A 122 17.29 0.45 24.58
C VAL A 122 17.05 -0.43 23.35
N LEU A 123 16.13 -0.02 22.49
CA LEU A 123 15.84 -0.76 21.25
C LEU A 123 17.05 -0.80 20.32
N ARG A 124 17.76 0.30 20.22
CA ARG A 124 19.00 0.35 19.43
C ARG A 124 20.08 -0.57 19.98
N ALA A 125 20.24 -0.65 21.29
CA ALA A 125 21.18 -1.57 21.93
C ALA A 125 20.81 -3.04 21.67
N MET A 126 19.51 -3.36 21.64
CA MET A 126 19.02 -4.73 21.41
C MET A 126 19.13 -5.15 19.94
N PHE A 127 18.78 -4.28 19.02
CA PHE A 127 18.68 -4.61 17.58
C PHE A 127 19.75 -3.92 16.75
N GLY A 128 20.48 -3.08 17.37
CA GLY A 128 21.14 -1.94 16.84
C GLY A 128 22.49 -2.06 16.27
N LYS A 129 22.73 -2.86 15.32
CA LYS A 129 23.70 -2.32 14.38
C LYS A 129 22.90 -1.64 13.27
N ALA A 130 22.66 -0.35 13.41
CA ALA A 130 22.39 0.48 12.28
C ALA A 130 23.55 0.32 11.31
N SER A 131 23.34 -0.44 10.26
CA SER A 131 24.22 -0.43 9.11
C SER A 131 24.15 0.93 8.47
#